data_ff38285f1e7ad3b0460eed882699418a
#
_entry.id   ff38285f1e7ad3b0460eed882699418a
#
_cell.length_a   1.000
_cell.length_b   1.000
_cell.length_c   1.000
_cell.angle_alpha   90.00
_cell.angle_beta   90.00
_cell.angle_gamma   90.00
#
_symmetry.space_group_name_H-M   'P 1'
#
loop_
_entity.id
_entity.type
_entity.pdbx_description
1 polymer ?
#
loop_
_entity_poly.entity_id
_entity_poly.type
_entity_poly.pdbx_seq_one_letter_code
_entity_poly.pdbx_strand_id
1 'polypeptide(L)'
;MISSQDWTFPEAASQKILESWGDVQPNKKKPDWQWRDPTNQGNGVRIDKGDADSSFPPQQVDHVILRKDGQVIGKNGQPIAGSIKNNPTEAHIPLDEGLQWQTWYAP
;
A
#
# COMPACT_ATOMS: atom_id res chain seq x y z
N MET A 1 -17.55 18.43 -8.08
CA MET A 1 -16.24 18.67 -7.46
C MET A 1 -15.20 17.77 -8.08
N ILE A 2 -14.07 18.31 -8.38
CA ILE A 2 -12.98 17.55 -8.98
C ILE A 2 -12.13 16.93 -7.87
N SER A 3 -11.97 15.62 -7.91
CA SER A 3 -11.08 14.95 -7.01
C SER A 3 -9.63 15.25 -7.42
N SER A 4 -8.72 15.40 -6.46
CA SER A 4 -7.30 15.50 -6.74
C SER A 4 -6.73 14.15 -7.18
N GLN A 5 -7.51 13.08 -7.04
CA GLN A 5 -7.09 11.71 -7.37
C GLN A 5 -7.74 11.30 -8.68
N ASP A 6 -6.96 11.36 -9.77
CA ASP A 6 -7.43 10.93 -11.09
C ASP A 6 -7.37 9.41 -11.26
N TRP A 7 -6.60 8.75 -10.41
CA TRP A 7 -6.40 7.32 -10.45
C TRP A 7 -7.16 6.65 -9.32
N THR A 8 -7.78 5.51 -9.60
CA THR A 8 -8.44 4.70 -8.59
C THR A 8 -7.87 3.29 -8.57
N PHE A 9 -7.92 2.67 -7.40
CA PHE A 9 -7.47 1.29 -7.22
C PHE A 9 -8.62 0.32 -7.49
N PRO A 10 -8.32 -0.97 -7.77
CA PRO A 10 -9.36 -1.98 -7.92
C PRO A 10 -10.18 -2.14 -6.66
N GLU A 11 -11.49 -2.34 -6.81
CA GLU A 11 -12.39 -2.49 -5.67
C GLU A 11 -12.00 -3.67 -4.77
N ALA A 12 -11.41 -4.72 -5.35
CA ALA A 12 -10.96 -5.88 -4.58
C ALA A 12 -9.96 -5.49 -3.48
N ALA A 13 -9.23 -4.38 -3.64
CA ALA A 13 -8.27 -3.91 -2.65
C ALA A 13 -8.97 -3.56 -1.34
N SER A 14 -10.13 -2.92 -1.40
CA SER A 14 -10.84 -2.50 -0.19
C SER A 14 -11.34 -3.70 0.62
N GLN A 15 -11.48 -4.85 0.00
CA GLN A 15 -11.90 -6.08 0.67
C GLN A 15 -10.76 -6.71 1.49
N LYS A 16 -9.53 -6.23 1.31
CA LYS A 16 -8.36 -6.71 2.05
C LYS A 16 -8.18 -6.00 3.39
N ILE A 17 -8.98 -4.98 3.65
CA ILE A 17 -8.86 -4.09 4.80
C ILE A 17 -10.03 -4.34 5.75
N LEU A 18 -9.79 -4.24 7.06
CA LEU A 18 -10.87 -4.30 8.03
C LEU A 18 -11.77 -3.07 7.91
N GLU A 19 -13.09 -3.30 7.95
CA GLU A 19 -14.06 -2.22 7.89
C GLU A 19 -13.84 -1.19 9.00
N SER A 20 -13.38 -1.65 10.16
CA SER A 20 -13.11 -0.77 11.30
C SER A 20 -11.99 0.24 11.05
N TRP A 21 -11.19 0.07 9.99
CA TRP A 21 -10.18 1.08 9.63
C TRP A 21 -10.80 2.29 8.94
N GLY A 22 -12.08 2.22 8.57
CA GLY A 22 -12.80 3.33 7.96
C GLY A 22 -12.55 3.44 6.47
N ASP A 23 -12.92 4.59 5.92
CA ASP A 23 -12.81 4.84 4.50
C ASP A 23 -11.37 5.10 4.08
N VAL A 24 -11.04 4.72 2.84
CA VAL A 24 -9.76 5.03 2.25
C VAL A 24 -9.58 6.55 2.15
N GLN A 25 -8.37 7.01 2.43
CA GLN A 25 -8.03 8.43 2.38
C GLN A 25 -7.06 8.70 1.23
N PRO A 26 -7.20 9.82 0.53
CA PRO A 26 -6.24 10.19 -0.50
C PRO A 26 -4.93 10.68 0.13
N ASN A 27 -3.82 10.40 -0.55
CA ASN A 27 -2.54 10.99 -0.19
C ASN A 27 -2.51 12.41 -0.75
N LYS A 28 -2.11 13.38 0.06
CA LYS A 28 -2.20 14.79 -0.28
C LYS A 28 -1.33 15.22 -1.47
N LYS A 29 -0.23 14.52 -1.71
CA LYS A 29 0.76 14.96 -2.70
C LYS A 29 0.83 14.12 -3.97
N LYS A 30 0.16 12.96 -3.99
CA LYS A 30 0.26 12.00 -5.08
C LYS A 30 -1.10 11.37 -5.34
N PRO A 31 -1.32 10.72 -6.49
CA PRO A 31 -2.57 10.03 -6.77
C PRO A 31 -2.72 8.72 -6.01
N ASP A 32 -2.12 8.63 -4.83
CA ASP A 32 -2.08 7.42 -4.02
C ASP A 32 -3.21 7.41 -3.01
N TRP A 33 -3.52 6.23 -2.47
CA TRP A 33 -4.58 6.03 -1.49
C TRP A 33 -4.02 5.31 -0.27
N GLN A 34 -4.61 5.57 0.90
CA GLN A 34 -4.15 4.91 2.13
C GLN A 34 -5.29 4.58 3.07
N TRP A 35 -5.11 3.53 3.83
CA TRP A 35 -5.91 3.20 5.00
C TRP A 35 -4.99 3.18 6.22
N ARG A 36 -5.56 3.53 7.36
CA ARG A 36 -4.81 3.48 8.62
C ARG A 36 -5.71 2.94 9.71
N ASP A 37 -5.17 2.03 10.52
CA ASP A 37 -5.85 1.49 11.68
C ASP A 37 -6.05 2.59 12.72
N PRO A 38 -7.30 2.96 13.07
CA PRO A 38 -7.53 4.03 14.03
C PRO A 38 -7.09 3.69 15.45
N THR A 39 -6.91 2.41 15.77
CA THR A 39 -6.49 1.99 17.11
C THR A 39 -5.00 1.70 17.20
N ASN A 40 -4.30 1.59 16.06
CA ASN A 40 -2.86 1.36 16.03
C ASN A 40 -2.28 1.99 14.78
N GLN A 41 -1.69 3.18 14.93
CA GLN A 41 -1.17 3.93 13.80
C GLN A 41 0.04 3.27 13.13
N GLY A 42 0.62 2.25 13.75
CA GLY A 42 1.66 1.44 13.13
C GLY A 42 1.13 0.48 12.08
N ASN A 43 -0.19 0.29 12.02
CA ASN A 43 -0.84 -0.54 11.02
C ASN A 43 -1.40 0.34 9.92
N GLY A 44 -1.07 0.04 8.67
CA GLY A 44 -1.57 0.83 7.56
C GLY A 44 -1.29 0.16 6.23
N VAL A 45 -2.00 0.64 5.22
CA VAL A 45 -1.84 0.17 3.84
C VAL A 45 -1.83 1.39 2.94
N ARG A 46 -0.90 1.44 1.99
CA ARG A 46 -0.86 2.48 0.97
C ARG A 46 -0.82 1.83 -0.40
N ILE A 47 -1.69 2.26 -1.30
CA ILE A 47 -1.67 1.83 -2.70
C ILE A 47 -1.16 3.00 -3.51
N ASP A 48 -0.05 2.79 -4.19
CA ASP A 48 0.61 3.81 -5.00
C ASP A 48 0.43 3.50 -6.47
N LYS A 49 0.12 4.53 -7.25
CA LYS A 49 0.08 4.42 -8.70
C LYS A 49 1.49 4.23 -9.24
N GLY A 50 1.65 3.32 -10.19
CA GLY A 50 2.92 3.11 -10.87
C GLY A 50 3.35 4.32 -11.67
N ASP A 51 4.66 4.54 -11.75
CA ASP A 51 5.28 5.61 -12.52
C ASP A 51 6.28 4.98 -13.48
N ALA A 52 5.89 4.87 -14.75
CA ALA A 52 6.73 4.25 -15.78
C ALA A 52 8.06 4.99 -15.97
N ASP A 53 8.14 6.27 -15.57
CA ASP A 53 9.34 7.08 -15.68
C ASP A 53 10.25 6.96 -14.46
N SER A 54 9.84 6.20 -13.43
CA SER A 54 10.66 5.97 -12.26
C SER A 54 11.92 5.20 -12.62
N SER A 55 13.03 5.55 -11.99
CA SER A 55 14.29 4.81 -12.15
C SER A 55 14.29 3.49 -11.38
N PHE A 56 13.31 3.27 -10.51
CA PHE A 56 13.19 2.02 -9.72
C PHE A 56 12.11 1.14 -10.32
N PRO A 57 12.46 -0.04 -10.89
CA PRO A 57 11.45 -0.94 -11.45
C PRO A 57 10.26 -1.25 -10.53
N PRO A 58 10.45 -1.46 -9.20
CA PRO A 58 9.31 -1.70 -8.32
C PRO A 58 8.30 -0.56 -8.27
N GLN A 59 8.71 0.66 -8.60
CA GLN A 59 7.82 1.82 -8.62
C GLN A 59 7.18 2.08 -9.97
N GLN A 60 7.56 1.33 -11.00
CA GLN A 60 7.04 1.52 -12.35
C GLN A 60 5.65 0.92 -12.55
N VAL A 61 5.22 0.07 -11.63
CA VAL A 61 3.91 -0.56 -11.65
C VAL A 61 3.13 -0.14 -10.40
N ASP A 62 1.80 -0.23 -10.48
CA ASP A 62 0.97 0.00 -9.30
C ASP A 62 1.40 -0.99 -8.22
N HIS A 63 1.54 -0.50 -6.99
CA HIS A 63 2.07 -1.31 -5.91
C HIS A 63 1.40 -0.96 -4.58
N VAL A 64 1.52 -1.88 -3.62
CA VAL A 64 0.98 -1.69 -2.29
C VAL A 64 2.12 -1.77 -1.28
N ILE A 65 2.05 -0.92 -0.25
CA ILE A 65 3.00 -0.92 0.87
C ILE A 65 2.20 -1.22 2.13
N LEU A 66 2.59 -2.27 2.83
CA LEU A 66 1.91 -2.73 4.04
C LEU A 66 2.77 -2.42 5.26
N ARG A 67 2.11 -1.93 6.33
CA ARG A 67 2.77 -1.70 7.62
C ARG A 67 2.00 -2.42 8.71
N LYS A 68 2.73 -3.05 9.61
CA LYS A 68 2.17 -3.72 10.79
C LYS A 68 3.06 -3.44 11.98
N ASP A 69 2.48 -2.88 13.03
CA ASP A 69 3.19 -2.53 14.26
C ASP A 69 4.42 -1.64 14.00
N GLY A 70 4.28 -0.74 13.04
CA GLY A 70 5.34 0.20 12.68
C GLY A 70 6.39 -0.36 11.74
N GLN A 71 6.29 -1.62 11.33
CA GLN A 71 7.24 -2.25 10.42
C GLN A 71 6.62 -2.46 9.05
N VAL A 72 7.41 -2.26 7.99
CA VAL A 72 6.98 -2.55 6.63
C VAL A 72 7.02 -4.06 6.42
N ILE A 73 5.96 -4.59 5.80
CA ILE A 73 5.86 -6.01 5.48
C ILE A 73 6.32 -6.21 4.04
N GLY A 74 7.22 -7.17 3.85
CA GLY A 74 7.76 -7.48 2.54
C GLY A 74 6.89 -8.43 1.73
N LYS A 75 7.32 -8.71 0.51
CA LYS A 75 6.61 -9.60 -0.42
C LYS A 75 6.36 -10.99 0.13
N ASN A 76 7.19 -11.44 1.06
CA ASN A 76 7.06 -12.75 1.68
C ASN A 76 6.10 -12.77 2.88
N GLY A 77 5.44 -11.64 3.15
CA GLY A 77 4.52 -11.54 4.27
C GLY A 77 5.18 -11.33 5.61
N GLN A 78 6.48 -11.10 5.65
CA GLN A 78 7.25 -10.92 6.87
C GLN A 78 7.77 -9.49 7.00
N PRO A 79 7.93 -8.98 8.23
CA PRO A 79 8.53 -7.67 8.43
C PRO A 79 9.93 -7.64 7.83
N ILE A 80 10.26 -6.53 7.17
CA ILE A 80 11.60 -6.32 6.65
C ILE A 80 12.40 -5.48 7.64
N ALA A 81 13.71 -5.75 7.69
CA ALA A 81 14.62 -4.96 8.50
C ALA A 81 14.98 -3.69 7.74
N GLY A 82 14.86 -2.54 8.41
CA GLY A 82 15.24 -1.27 7.82
C GLY A 82 14.10 -0.56 7.11
N SER A 83 14.46 0.38 6.24
CA SER A 83 13.51 1.29 5.62
C SER A 83 13.06 0.79 4.24
N ILE A 84 11.99 1.39 3.74
CA ILE A 84 11.53 1.17 2.36
C ILE A 84 12.64 1.55 1.38
N LYS A 85 13.36 2.63 1.65
CA LYS A 85 14.43 3.12 0.79
C LYS A 85 15.56 2.10 0.62
N ASN A 86 15.87 1.36 1.70
CA ASN A 86 16.94 0.36 1.67
C ASN A 86 16.45 -1.00 1.17
N ASN A 87 15.13 -1.19 1.07
CA ASN A 87 14.54 -2.47 0.65
C ASN A 87 13.44 -2.23 -0.39
N PRO A 88 13.72 -1.51 -1.48
CA PRO A 88 12.65 -1.08 -2.39
C PRO A 88 11.93 -2.24 -3.07
N THR A 89 12.64 -3.30 -3.45
CA THR A 89 12.02 -4.44 -4.13
C THR A 89 11.09 -5.20 -3.19
N GLU A 90 11.52 -5.42 -1.95
CA GLU A 90 10.71 -6.17 -0.99
C GLU A 90 9.53 -5.36 -0.46
N ALA A 91 9.69 -4.04 -0.31
CA ALA A 91 8.68 -3.17 0.27
C ALA A 91 7.56 -2.81 -0.71
N HIS A 92 7.88 -2.73 -2.01
CA HIS A 92 6.92 -2.37 -3.05
C HIS A 92 6.32 -3.65 -3.65
N ILE A 93 5.20 -4.09 -3.10
CA ILE A 93 4.53 -5.31 -3.58
C ILE A 93 3.69 -4.94 -4.81
N PRO A 94 3.95 -5.54 -5.99
CA PRO A 94 3.10 -5.26 -7.14
C PRO A 94 1.63 -5.49 -6.78
N LEU A 95 0.76 -4.59 -7.22
CA LEU A 95 -0.65 -4.63 -6.81
C LEU A 95 -1.31 -5.94 -7.22
N ASP A 96 -1.01 -6.45 -8.41
CA ASP A 96 -1.57 -7.71 -8.88
C ASP A 96 -1.16 -8.91 -8.01
N GLU A 97 0.06 -8.87 -7.47
CA GLU A 97 0.50 -9.90 -6.51
C GLU A 97 -0.18 -9.70 -5.16
N GLY A 98 -0.27 -8.46 -4.69
CA GLY A 98 -0.91 -8.15 -3.42
C GLY A 98 -2.39 -8.52 -3.40
N LEU A 99 -3.07 -8.40 -4.53
CA LEU A 99 -4.48 -8.76 -4.62
C LEU A 99 -4.72 -10.26 -4.49
N GLN A 100 -3.68 -11.08 -4.63
CA GLN A 100 -3.79 -12.52 -4.41
C GLN A 100 -3.69 -12.89 -2.94
N TRP A 101 -3.23 -11.97 -2.09
CA TRP A 101 -3.22 -12.20 -0.65
C TRP A 101 -4.64 -12.18 -0.12
N GLN A 102 -4.90 -13.00 0.89
CA GLN A 102 -6.24 -13.05 1.47
C GLN A 102 -6.60 -11.74 2.18
N THR A 103 -5.66 -11.20 2.94
CA THR A 103 -5.85 -9.93 3.66
C THR A 103 -4.57 -9.12 3.65
N TRP A 104 -4.71 -7.80 3.91
CA TRP A 104 -3.57 -6.91 4.10
C TRP A 104 -3.42 -6.45 5.54
N TYR A 105 -4.42 -6.68 6.37
CA TYR A 105 -4.35 -6.30 7.78
C TYR A 105 -3.75 -7.42 8.66
N ALA A 106 -3.70 -8.63 8.14
CA ALA A 106 -3.08 -9.78 8.82
C ALA A 106 -2.34 -10.62 7.77
N PRO A 107 -1.29 -10.05 7.16
CA PRO A 107 -0.55 -10.73 6.11
C PRO A 107 0.26 -11.90 6.63
#